data_761bbd5de4598131e7907c31f0387759
#
_entry.id   761bbd5de4598131e7907c31f0387759
#
_cell.length_a   1.000
_cell.length_b   1.000
_cell.length_c   1.000
_cell.angle_alpha   90.00
_cell.angle_beta   90.00
_cell.angle_gamma   90.00
#
_symmetry.space_group_name_H-M   'P 1'
#
loop_
_entity.id
_entity.type
_entity.pdbx_description
1 polymer ?
#
loop_
_entity_poly.entity_id
_entity_poly.type
_entity_poly.pdbx_seq_one_letter_code
_entity_poly.pdbx_strand_id
1 'polypeptide(L)'
;MVQKKKSLRRKKIRMKKKKGPVILIGVLVLLLILYFALSTWNKKQDSKEEETVKVTDLKTSEITGVKYDLGTGEMNFEKDGDTWYYTADKDFPLRQSYPKTVADAMGQLSADRELEDADALEEYGLDHPTYTVTLTDEDGTVTTIKVGNATGNDYYATVDDTEKVYTIPATSLDDIQTELDQIAQLDTYPSIGSGNLKKEVITQNGETTTYDSENEDQAEDVAAVAGGLGAVKLSEAADYSVDDADLAGYGLDATSRITVEVTYTSDDEDQTMTLYIGGENGSGDRYVMMNDSRIVYLISDEICNNILNQ
;
A
#
# COMPACT_ATOMS: atom_id res chain seq x y z
N MET A 1 9.70 -21.52 -107.51
CA MET A 1 8.98 -21.39 -106.21
C MET A 1 10.00 -21.09 -105.13
N VAL A 2 10.11 -19.85 -104.68
CA VAL A 2 11.14 -19.36 -103.76
C VAL A 2 10.48 -19.04 -102.42
N GLN A 3 10.82 -19.76 -101.39
CA GLN A 3 10.37 -19.46 -100.01
C GLN A 3 11.30 -18.50 -99.37
N LYS A 4 10.78 -17.32 -98.94
CA LYS A 4 11.45 -16.30 -98.14
C LYS A 4 11.43 -16.65 -96.64
N LYS A 5 12.59 -16.94 -96.05
CA LYS A 5 12.79 -17.03 -94.59
C LYS A 5 12.78 -15.62 -93.96
N LYS A 6 11.81 -15.36 -93.05
CA LYS A 6 11.77 -14.18 -92.21
C LYS A 6 12.62 -14.44 -90.94
N SER A 7 13.68 -13.66 -90.74
CA SER A 7 14.49 -13.66 -89.53
C SER A 7 13.83 -12.84 -88.43
N LEU A 8 13.56 -13.45 -87.27
CA LEU A 8 13.06 -12.80 -86.08
C LEU A 8 14.22 -12.18 -85.29
N ARG A 9 14.34 -10.84 -85.27
CA ARG A 9 15.22 -10.11 -84.40
C ARG A 9 14.67 -10.10 -82.95
N ARG A 10 15.31 -10.80 -82.03
CA ARG A 10 15.07 -10.70 -80.59
C ARG A 10 15.56 -9.36 -80.08
N LYS A 11 14.67 -8.51 -79.64
CA LYS A 11 14.97 -7.27 -78.90
C LYS A 11 15.42 -7.61 -77.47
N LYS A 12 16.68 -7.42 -77.10
CA LYS A 12 17.21 -7.52 -75.73
C LYS A 12 16.64 -6.32 -74.93
N ILE A 13 15.73 -6.56 -74.01
CA ILE A 13 15.22 -5.57 -73.07
C ILE A 13 16.34 -5.38 -72.01
N ARG A 14 17.00 -4.24 -71.98
CA ARG A 14 17.92 -3.80 -70.93
C ARG A 14 17.10 -3.32 -69.74
N MET A 15 16.96 -4.16 -68.71
CA MET A 15 16.40 -3.72 -67.42
C MET A 15 17.34 -2.74 -66.77
N LYS A 16 16.93 -1.45 -66.66
CA LYS A 16 17.61 -0.44 -65.84
C LYS A 16 17.46 -0.86 -64.38
N LYS A 17 18.56 -1.27 -63.72
CA LYS A 17 18.60 -1.50 -62.29
C LYS A 17 18.22 -0.21 -61.56
N LYS A 18 17.03 -0.19 -60.93
CA LYS A 18 16.57 0.92 -60.09
C LYS A 18 17.47 0.97 -58.86
N LYS A 19 18.41 1.94 -58.78
CA LYS A 19 19.29 2.13 -57.63
C LYS A 19 18.59 2.70 -56.40
N GLY A 20 17.36 3.21 -56.55
CA GLY A 20 16.55 3.83 -55.45
C GLY A 20 16.32 2.94 -54.24
N PRO A 21 15.79 1.71 -54.37
CA PRO A 21 15.50 0.87 -53.19
C PRO A 21 16.76 0.46 -52.43
N VAL A 22 17.91 0.30 -53.13
CA VAL A 22 19.18 -0.07 -52.47
C VAL A 22 19.72 1.09 -51.63
N ILE A 23 19.56 2.34 -52.10
CA ILE A 23 19.94 3.53 -51.36
C ILE A 23 19.04 3.70 -50.14
N LEU A 24 17.72 3.45 -50.26
CA LEU A 24 16.77 3.56 -49.15
C LEU A 24 17.06 2.54 -48.02
N ILE A 25 17.40 1.30 -48.38
CA ILE A 25 17.83 0.26 -47.42
C ILE A 25 19.15 0.68 -46.75
N GLY A 26 20.12 1.26 -47.48
CA GLY A 26 21.35 1.75 -46.91
C GLY A 26 21.14 2.87 -45.87
N VAL A 27 20.24 3.80 -46.16
CA VAL A 27 19.86 4.89 -45.22
C VAL A 27 19.17 4.33 -43.99
N LEU A 28 18.25 3.36 -44.16
CA LEU A 28 17.57 2.71 -43.04
C LEU A 28 18.54 2.00 -42.09
N VAL A 29 19.48 1.26 -42.63
CA VAL A 29 20.54 0.57 -41.85
C VAL A 29 21.41 1.58 -41.12
N LEU A 30 21.76 2.71 -41.74
CA LEU A 30 22.55 3.77 -41.13
C LEU A 30 21.78 4.45 -39.99
N LEU A 31 20.47 4.69 -40.13
CA LEU A 31 19.62 5.21 -39.07
C LEU A 31 19.48 4.23 -37.91
N LEU A 32 19.37 2.94 -38.18
CA LEU A 32 19.33 1.89 -37.13
C LEU A 32 20.65 1.83 -36.36
N ILE A 33 21.80 1.91 -37.06
CA ILE A 33 23.13 1.93 -36.40
C ILE A 33 23.28 3.19 -35.54
N LEU A 34 22.84 4.35 -36.03
CA LEU A 34 22.82 5.61 -35.27
C LEU A 34 21.89 5.53 -34.06
N TYR A 35 20.71 4.95 -34.22
CA TYR A 35 19.75 4.71 -33.11
C TYR A 35 20.34 3.79 -32.04
N PHE A 36 20.95 2.66 -32.43
CA PHE A 36 21.63 1.76 -31.49
C PHE A 36 22.88 2.41 -30.84
N ALA A 37 23.63 3.21 -31.56
CA ALA A 37 24.78 3.94 -31.00
C ALA A 37 24.33 5.00 -30.00
N LEU A 38 23.28 5.78 -30.30
CA LEU A 38 22.66 6.76 -29.37
C LEU A 38 21.99 6.07 -28.18
N SER A 39 21.29 4.98 -28.41
CA SER A 39 20.61 4.19 -27.34
C SER A 39 21.63 3.55 -26.39
N THR A 40 22.78 3.05 -26.92
CA THR A 40 23.84 2.52 -26.07
C THR A 40 24.67 3.62 -25.40
N TRP A 41 24.73 4.80 -26.00
CA TRP A 41 25.40 5.95 -25.38
C TRP A 41 24.52 6.54 -24.28
N ASN A 42 23.22 6.72 -24.51
CA ASN A 42 22.26 7.09 -23.44
C ASN A 42 22.27 6.05 -22.31
N LYS A 43 22.18 4.75 -22.61
CA LYS A 43 22.28 3.71 -21.56
C LYS A 43 23.61 3.74 -20.80
N LYS A 44 24.72 4.17 -21.42
CA LYS A 44 25.99 4.36 -20.71
C LYS A 44 26.04 5.67 -19.91
N GLN A 45 25.20 6.64 -20.23
CA GLN A 45 25.05 7.87 -19.46
C GLN A 45 24.09 7.69 -18.30
N ASP A 46 23.00 6.88 -18.48
CA ASP A 46 22.10 6.45 -17.42
C ASP A 46 22.70 5.34 -16.52
N SER A 47 23.77 4.68 -16.93
CA SER A 47 24.54 3.70 -16.15
C SER A 47 25.91 4.22 -15.71
N LYS A 48 26.13 5.51 -15.58
CA LYS A 48 26.89 5.99 -14.43
C LYS A 48 25.94 5.72 -13.24
N GLU A 49 26.18 4.65 -12.51
CA GLU A 49 25.81 4.61 -11.10
C GLU A 49 26.32 5.95 -10.57
N GLU A 50 25.42 6.89 -10.31
CA GLU A 50 25.74 8.05 -9.50
C GLU A 50 26.28 7.42 -8.23
N GLU A 51 27.52 7.70 -7.87
CA GLU A 51 28.10 7.22 -6.62
C GLU A 51 27.25 7.84 -5.52
N THR A 52 26.19 7.13 -5.12
CA THR A 52 25.33 7.57 -4.04
C THR A 52 26.16 7.61 -2.76
N VAL A 53 26.06 8.71 -2.05
CA VAL A 53 26.74 8.89 -0.77
C VAL A 53 25.87 8.31 0.32
N LYS A 54 26.41 7.44 1.17
CA LYS A 54 25.67 6.96 2.34
C LYS A 54 25.46 8.09 3.34
N VAL A 55 24.22 8.35 3.69
CA VAL A 55 23.84 9.29 4.74
C VAL A 55 23.78 8.58 6.09
N THR A 56 23.14 7.39 6.11
CA THR A 56 23.12 6.48 7.24
C THR A 56 23.60 5.09 6.82
N ASP A 57 24.11 4.30 7.75
CA ASP A 57 24.55 2.92 7.56
C ASP A 57 24.33 2.12 8.85
N LEU A 58 23.05 2.04 9.29
CA LEU A 58 22.65 1.40 10.53
C LEU A 58 22.34 -0.07 10.28
N LYS A 59 22.52 -0.90 11.30
CA LYS A 59 22.03 -2.26 11.31
C LYS A 59 20.53 -2.26 11.62
N THR A 60 19.71 -2.26 10.59
CA THR A 60 18.26 -2.08 10.73
C THR A 60 17.57 -3.16 11.55
N SER A 61 18.16 -4.36 11.64
CA SER A 61 17.68 -5.45 12.51
C SER A 61 17.82 -5.14 14.01
N GLU A 62 18.72 -4.24 14.38
CA GLU A 62 18.98 -3.80 15.76
C GLU A 62 18.14 -2.56 16.15
N ILE A 63 17.38 -1.98 15.22
CA ILE A 63 16.50 -0.83 15.50
C ILE A 63 15.30 -1.28 16.33
N THR A 64 15.08 -0.60 17.44
CA THR A 64 14.01 -0.84 18.42
C THR A 64 13.08 0.35 18.60
N GLY A 65 13.44 1.53 18.07
CA GLY A 65 12.61 2.72 18.09
C GLY A 65 12.61 3.42 16.73
N VAL A 66 11.43 3.82 16.27
CA VAL A 66 11.22 4.63 15.07
C VAL A 66 10.27 5.76 15.42
N LYS A 67 10.73 6.98 15.24
CA LYS A 67 9.96 8.19 15.53
C LYS A 67 10.13 9.18 14.38
N TYR A 68 9.06 9.83 13.97
CA TYR A 68 9.13 10.87 12.94
C TYR A 68 8.04 11.92 13.12
N ASP A 69 8.31 13.11 12.59
CA ASP A 69 7.35 14.18 12.34
C ASP A 69 7.56 14.70 10.91
N LEU A 70 6.52 14.58 10.08
CA LEU A 70 6.48 15.11 8.72
C LEU A 70 5.57 16.35 8.61
N GLY A 71 5.44 17.11 9.71
CA GLY A 71 4.65 18.33 9.75
C GLY A 71 3.15 18.13 10.02
N THR A 72 2.71 16.91 10.23
CA THR A 72 1.30 16.53 10.54
C THR A 72 1.14 16.08 11.98
N GLY A 73 2.23 15.96 12.73
CA GLY A 73 2.29 15.44 14.08
C GLY A 73 3.30 14.31 14.22
N GLU A 74 3.63 13.99 15.45
CA GLU A 74 4.62 12.98 15.77
C GLU A 74 4.00 11.57 15.73
N MET A 75 4.65 10.67 15.00
CA MET A 75 4.40 9.23 15.02
C MET A 75 5.59 8.56 15.72
N ASN A 76 5.31 7.69 16.69
CA ASN A 76 6.35 7.03 17.47
C ASN A 76 6.03 5.56 17.66
N PHE A 77 6.99 4.68 17.35
CA PHE A 77 6.88 3.23 17.43
C PHE A 77 8.04 2.68 18.23
N GLU A 78 7.73 1.79 19.15
CA GLU A 78 8.72 1.09 19.98
C GLU A 78 8.53 -0.42 19.85
N LYS A 79 9.63 -1.15 19.86
CA LYS A 79 9.67 -2.61 19.80
C LYS A 79 9.88 -3.18 21.20
N ASP A 80 9.00 -4.11 21.60
CA ASP A 80 9.17 -4.91 22.82
C ASP A 80 9.23 -6.40 22.42
N GLY A 81 10.36 -7.03 22.66
CA GLY A 81 10.66 -8.35 22.11
C GLY A 81 10.66 -8.33 20.57
N ASP A 82 9.75 -9.09 19.95
CA ASP A 82 9.60 -9.14 18.50
C ASP A 82 8.41 -8.30 17.97
N THR A 83 7.69 -7.63 18.86
CA THR A 83 6.47 -6.90 18.54
C THR A 83 6.68 -5.39 18.55
N TRP A 84 6.24 -4.72 17.50
CA TRP A 84 6.19 -3.27 17.43
C TRP A 84 4.86 -2.74 17.95
N TYR A 85 4.92 -1.63 18.65
CA TYR A 85 3.77 -0.90 19.20
C TYR A 85 3.78 0.54 18.73
N TYR A 86 2.58 1.08 18.45
CA TYR A 86 2.37 2.52 18.35
C TYR A 86 2.29 3.10 19.77
N THR A 87 3.18 4.03 20.12
CA THR A 87 3.33 4.45 21.54
C THR A 87 2.15 5.27 22.05
N ALA A 88 1.45 5.98 21.16
CA ALA A 88 0.27 6.74 21.55
C ALA A 88 -0.94 5.85 21.89
N ASP A 89 -0.98 4.64 21.31
CA ASP A 89 -1.99 3.63 21.58
C ASP A 89 -1.36 2.23 21.38
N LYS A 90 -1.09 1.53 22.49
CA LYS A 90 -0.44 0.21 22.44
C LYS A 90 -1.36 -0.91 21.97
N ASP A 91 -2.68 -0.70 22.02
CA ASP A 91 -3.69 -1.63 21.55
C ASP A 91 -4.04 -1.41 20.08
N PHE A 92 -3.50 -0.36 19.46
CA PHE A 92 -3.64 -0.09 18.04
C PHE A 92 -3.16 -1.29 17.20
N PRO A 93 -3.94 -1.80 16.24
CA PRO A 93 -3.59 -2.96 15.43
C PRO A 93 -2.52 -2.60 14.39
N LEU A 94 -1.31 -2.36 14.85
CA LEU A 94 -0.19 -1.95 14.01
C LEU A 94 0.23 -3.06 13.04
N ARG A 95 0.34 -2.72 11.76
CA ARG A 95 0.97 -3.58 10.77
C ARG A 95 2.46 -3.73 11.09
N GLN A 96 2.85 -4.88 11.59
CA GLN A 96 4.18 -5.16 12.15
C GLN A 96 5.35 -4.95 11.19
N SER A 97 5.13 -5.03 9.89
CA SER A 97 6.15 -4.73 8.89
C SER A 97 6.42 -3.23 8.71
N TYR A 98 5.48 -2.36 9.13
CA TYR A 98 5.55 -0.94 8.81
C TYR A 98 6.73 -0.22 9.50
N PRO A 99 6.92 -0.27 10.83
CA PRO A 99 8.08 0.38 11.45
C PRO A 99 9.41 -0.15 10.93
N LYS A 100 9.46 -1.45 10.57
CA LYS A 100 10.63 -2.04 9.93
C LYS A 100 10.91 -1.44 8.56
N THR A 101 9.88 -1.19 7.76
CA THR A 101 10.05 -0.53 6.44
C THR A 101 10.66 0.86 6.61
N VAL A 102 10.18 1.66 7.58
CA VAL A 102 10.77 2.98 7.88
C VAL A 102 12.20 2.85 8.39
N ALA A 103 12.48 1.90 9.29
CA ALA A 103 13.83 1.65 9.78
C ALA A 103 14.78 1.24 8.66
N ASP A 104 14.36 0.37 7.73
CA ASP A 104 15.16 -0.04 6.57
C ASP A 104 15.44 1.13 5.64
N ALA A 105 14.43 1.93 5.30
CA ALA A 105 14.57 3.10 4.41
C ALA A 105 15.48 4.17 5.01
N MET A 106 15.26 4.53 6.26
CA MET A 106 16.00 5.61 6.91
C MET A 106 17.33 5.15 7.51
N GLY A 107 17.46 3.89 7.91
CA GLY A 107 18.71 3.32 8.43
C GLY A 107 19.75 3.04 7.35
N GLN A 108 19.34 2.94 6.09
CA GLN A 108 20.21 2.76 4.92
C GLN A 108 20.02 3.90 3.90
N LEU A 109 19.76 5.12 4.38
CA LEU A 109 19.50 6.28 3.56
C LEU A 109 20.75 6.64 2.73
N SER A 110 20.54 6.88 1.45
CA SER A 110 21.56 7.36 0.52
C SER A 110 21.18 8.74 0.00
N ALA A 111 22.20 9.55 -0.27
CA ALA A 111 22.07 10.86 -0.90
C ALA A 111 22.62 10.83 -2.33
N ASP A 112 22.13 11.73 -3.16
CA ASP A 112 22.70 11.98 -4.48
C ASP A 112 24.10 12.59 -4.37
N ARG A 113 24.29 13.43 -3.34
CA ARG A 113 25.61 14.03 -3.05
C ARG A 113 25.69 14.57 -1.62
N GLU A 114 26.92 14.71 -1.11
CA GLU A 114 27.30 15.55 0.03
C GLU A 114 27.80 16.91 -0.53
N LEU A 115 27.42 18.02 0.10
CA LEU A 115 27.91 19.35 -0.28
C LEU A 115 29.30 19.54 0.30
N GLU A 116 30.32 19.76 -0.56
CA GLU A 116 31.73 19.86 -0.14
C GLU A 116 32.02 21.13 0.71
N ASP A 117 31.39 22.26 0.36
CA ASP A 117 31.56 23.55 1.02
C ASP A 117 30.16 24.07 1.42
N ALA A 118 29.50 23.36 2.35
CA ALA A 118 28.18 23.77 2.82
C ALA A 118 28.26 25.07 3.63
N ASP A 119 27.30 25.96 3.38
CA ASP A 119 27.03 27.10 4.22
C ASP A 119 26.47 26.68 5.60
N ALA A 120 26.08 27.64 6.44
CA ALA A 120 25.46 27.34 7.71
C ALA A 120 24.14 26.56 7.53
N LEU A 121 23.82 25.65 8.45
CA LEU A 121 22.63 24.77 8.37
C LEU A 121 21.33 25.55 8.20
N GLU A 122 21.28 26.81 8.70
CA GLU A 122 20.15 27.74 8.55
C GLU A 122 19.79 28.00 7.08
N GLU A 123 20.80 28.12 6.18
CA GLU A 123 20.57 28.37 4.75
C GLU A 123 19.82 27.22 4.05
N TYR A 124 19.90 26.02 4.62
CA TYR A 124 19.25 24.80 4.12
C TYR A 124 17.96 24.46 4.90
N GLY A 125 17.58 25.27 5.90
CA GLY A 125 16.43 24.99 6.78
C GLY A 125 16.65 23.82 7.74
N LEU A 126 17.93 23.48 8.04
CA LEU A 126 18.28 22.33 8.86
C LEU A 126 18.45 22.67 10.34
N ASP A 127 18.49 23.93 10.71
CA ASP A 127 18.40 24.43 12.08
C ASP A 127 16.96 24.36 12.63
N HIS A 128 15.97 24.49 11.73
CA HIS A 128 14.54 24.28 11.96
C HIS A 128 13.98 23.35 10.91
N PRO A 129 14.29 22.03 10.98
CA PRO A 129 13.94 21.08 9.94
C PRO A 129 12.44 20.98 9.72
N THR A 130 12.05 20.87 8.45
CA THR A 130 10.64 20.64 8.06
C THR A 130 10.16 19.27 8.49
N TYR A 131 11.05 18.27 8.39
CA TYR A 131 10.78 16.89 8.79
C TYR A 131 11.92 16.35 9.65
N THR A 132 11.58 15.43 10.53
CA THR A 132 12.57 14.77 11.39
C THR A 132 12.25 13.28 11.47
N VAL A 133 13.26 12.44 11.31
CA VAL A 133 13.15 11.00 11.55
C VAL A 133 14.23 10.59 12.55
N THR A 134 13.83 9.88 13.59
CA THR A 134 14.73 9.42 14.66
C THR A 134 14.65 7.90 14.74
N LEU A 135 15.80 7.24 14.71
CA LEU A 135 15.95 5.81 14.88
C LEU A 135 16.70 5.54 16.18
N THR A 136 16.24 4.58 16.97
CA THR A 136 16.90 4.15 18.21
C THR A 136 17.26 2.68 18.08
N ASP A 137 18.50 2.31 18.36
CA ASP A 137 18.94 0.92 18.34
C ASP A 137 18.76 0.21 19.71
N GLU A 138 19.09 -1.08 19.78
CA GLU A 138 18.97 -1.90 20.99
C GLU A 138 19.92 -1.47 22.14
N ASP A 139 21.01 -0.76 21.82
CA ASP A 139 21.94 -0.18 22.79
C ASP A 139 21.47 1.19 23.29
N GLY A 140 20.36 1.71 22.74
CA GLY A 140 19.81 3.02 23.06
C GLY A 140 20.53 4.16 22.33
N THR A 141 21.33 3.87 21.30
CA THR A 141 21.94 4.90 20.46
C THR A 141 20.87 5.51 19.56
N VAL A 142 20.86 6.83 19.51
CA VAL A 142 19.85 7.59 18.75
C VAL A 142 20.52 8.21 17.54
N THR A 143 19.94 7.97 16.36
CA THR A 143 20.32 8.64 15.10
C THR A 143 19.15 9.49 14.63
N THR A 144 19.39 10.80 14.42
CA THR A 144 18.36 11.75 13.98
C THR A 144 18.69 12.28 12.59
N ILE A 145 17.79 12.05 11.66
CA ILE A 145 17.83 12.59 10.30
C ILE A 145 16.94 13.81 10.27
N LYS A 146 17.54 14.96 9.96
CA LYS A 146 16.86 16.25 9.82
C LYS A 146 16.74 16.56 8.34
N VAL A 147 15.53 16.91 7.87
CA VAL A 147 15.23 17.24 6.48
C VAL A 147 14.70 18.66 6.41
N GLY A 148 15.38 19.49 5.66
CA GLY A 148 15.13 20.93 5.55
C GLY A 148 14.42 21.31 4.25
N ASN A 149 14.93 22.36 3.60
CA ASN A 149 14.32 22.95 2.40
C ASN A 149 14.37 22.01 1.19
N ALA A 150 13.34 22.09 0.33
CA ALA A 150 13.35 21.41 -0.96
C ALA A 150 14.34 22.09 -1.95
N THR A 151 14.99 21.27 -2.78
CA THR A 151 15.89 21.72 -3.85
C THR A 151 15.68 20.88 -5.11
N GLY A 152 14.92 21.41 -6.07
CA GLY A 152 14.52 20.64 -7.25
C GLY A 152 13.60 19.48 -6.89
N ASN A 153 14.04 18.25 -7.14
CA ASN A 153 13.34 17.02 -6.79
C ASN A 153 13.85 16.40 -5.47
N ASP A 154 14.72 17.10 -4.76
CA ASP A 154 15.42 16.60 -3.57
C ASP A 154 15.09 17.49 -2.37
N TYR A 155 15.50 17.03 -1.19
CA TYR A 155 15.57 17.81 0.03
C TYR A 155 17.02 17.92 0.51
N TYR A 156 17.33 19.03 1.19
CA TYR A 156 18.54 19.08 2.00
C TYR A 156 18.33 18.24 3.26
N ALA A 157 19.35 17.49 3.65
CA ALA A 157 19.31 16.67 4.85
C ALA A 157 20.62 16.73 5.62
N THR A 158 20.57 16.49 6.92
CA THR A 158 21.73 16.24 7.78
C THR A 158 21.41 15.15 8.79
N VAL A 159 22.46 14.60 9.41
CA VAL A 159 22.29 13.52 10.42
C VAL A 159 22.96 13.98 11.71
N ASP A 160 22.24 13.81 12.81
CA ASP A 160 22.64 14.17 14.17
C ASP A 160 23.08 15.66 14.26
N ASP A 161 24.17 15.91 14.93
CA ASP A 161 24.76 17.25 15.09
C ASP A 161 25.94 17.48 14.14
N THR A 162 25.97 16.77 12.99
CA THR A 162 27.03 16.98 11.99
C THR A 162 26.78 18.26 11.20
N GLU A 163 27.86 18.90 10.75
CA GLU A 163 27.78 20.06 9.84
C GLU A 163 27.69 19.64 8.36
N LYS A 164 27.59 18.32 8.08
CA LYS A 164 27.47 17.79 6.74
C LYS A 164 26.06 18.01 6.21
N VAL A 165 25.98 18.50 4.98
CA VAL A 165 24.71 18.69 4.28
C VAL A 165 24.67 17.76 3.07
N TYR A 166 23.58 17.07 2.93
CA TYR A 166 23.30 16.14 1.84
C TYR A 166 22.13 16.61 1.00
N THR A 167 22.04 16.15 -0.25
CA THR A 167 20.78 16.19 -1.00
C THR A 167 20.26 14.77 -1.13
N ILE A 168 19.06 14.52 -0.58
CA ILE A 168 18.37 13.24 -0.63
C ILE A 168 17.18 13.33 -1.60
N PRO A 169 16.88 12.30 -2.40
CA PRO A 169 15.68 12.29 -3.23
C PRO A 169 14.43 12.49 -2.39
N ALA A 170 13.47 13.30 -2.86
CA ALA A 170 12.19 13.48 -2.15
C ALA A 170 11.44 12.15 -1.95
N THR A 171 11.62 11.21 -2.89
CA THR A 171 11.06 9.85 -2.81
C THR A 171 11.58 9.02 -1.64
N SER A 172 12.67 9.43 -0.98
CA SER A 172 13.17 8.76 0.23
C SER A 172 12.16 8.80 1.39
N LEU A 173 11.20 9.73 1.35
CA LEU A 173 10.15 9.89 2.37
C LEU A 173 8.81 9.24 1.98
N ASP A 174 8.66 8.70 0.76
CA ASP A 174 7.38 8.20 0.24
C ASP A 174 6.83 6.99 1.04
N ASP A 175 7.72 6.21 1.65
CA ASP A 175 7.34 5.05 2.47
C ASP A 175 6.90 5.43 3.90
N ILE A 176 7.06 6.70 4.30
CA ILE A 176 6.67 7.16 5.64
C ILE A 176 5.24 7.66 5.62
N GLN A 177 4.35 6.92 6.29
CA GLN A 177 2.92 7.21 6.36
C GLN A 177 2.60 8.07 7.58
N THR A 178 1.63 8.97 7.46
CA THR A 178 1.22 9.89 8.53
C THR A 178 -0.20 9.63 9.04
N GLU A 179 -0.96 8.78 8.34
CA GLU A 179 -2.34 8.47 8.69
C GLU A 179 -2.45 7.05 9.26
N LEU A 180 -3.29 6.89 10.27
CA LEU A 180 -3.46 5.61 10.99
C LEU A 180 -4.00 4.49 10.09
N ASP A 181 -4.88 4.81 9.16
CA ASP A 181 -5.46 3.85 8.19
C ASP A 181 -4.39 3.19 7.31
N GLN A 182 -3.31 3.92 7.02
CA GLN A 182 -2.19 3.45 6.20
C GLN A 182 -1.25 2.50 6.94
N ILE A 183 -1.26 2.52 8.27
CA ILE A 183 -0.37 1.72 9.11
C ILE A 183 -1.10 0.62 9.89
N ALA A 184 -2.43 0.66 9.93
CA ALA A 184 -3.25 -0.36 10.59
C ALA A 184 -3.21 -1.71 9.85
N GLN A 185 -3.28 -2.78 10.63
CA GLN A 185 -3.58 -4.13 10.17
C GLN A 185 -5.06 -4.39 10.42
N LEU A 186 -5.89 -4.22 9.39
CA LEU A 186 -7.31 -4.49 9.48
C LEU A 186 -7.61 -6.00 9.49
N ASP A 187 -8.79 -6.36 10.00
CA ASP A 187 -9.28 -7.73 9.99
C ASP A 187 -9.52 -8.23 8.56
N THR A 188 -9.30 -9.51 8.36
CA THR A 188 -9.61 -10.16 7.10
C THR A 188 -11.04 -10.72 7.14
N TYR A 189 -11.93 -10.15 6.33
CA TYR A 189 -13.29 -10.66 6.21
C TYR A 189 -13.33 -11.88 5.29
N PRO A 190 -13.99 -13.00 5.68
CA PRO A 190 -14.07 -14.19 4.85
C PRO A 190 -14.96 -13.98 3.62
N SER A 191 -14.68 -14.72 2.55
CA SER A 191 -15.55 -14.73 1.36
C SER A 191 -16.78 -15.61 1.63
N ILE A 192 -17.93 -14.98 1.85
CA ILE A 192 -19.21 -15.65 2.10
C ILE A 192 -20.18 -15.36 0.95
N GLY A 193 -20.96 -16.36 0.58
CA GLY A 193 -22.00 -16.25 -0.43
C GLY A 193 -22.94 -17.44 -0.37
N SER A 194 -23.98 -17.48 -1.22
CA SER A 194 -24.99 -18.53 -1.22
C SER A 194 -24.45 -19.94 -1.49
N GLY A 195 -23.24 -20.04 -2.06
CA GLY A 195 -22.61 -21.34 -2.33
C GLY A 195 -21.90 -21.97 -1.14
N ASN A 196 -21.57 -21.20 -0.09
CA ASN A 196 -20.81 -21.70 1.06
C ASN A 196 -21.39 -21.29 2.41
N LEU A 197 -22.40 -20.41 2.47
CA LEU A 197 -23.14 -20.14 3.71
C LEU A 197 -23.89 -21.42 4.14
N LYS A 198 -23.65 -21.86 5.36
CA LYS A 198 -24.35 -22.99 6.01
C LYS A 198 -25.50 -22.50 6.86
N LYS A 199 -25.21 -21.54 7.72
CA LYS A 199 -26.15 -21.09 8.73
C LYS A 199 -25.85 -19.67 9.17
N GLU A 200 -26.88 -18.89 9.37
CA GLU A 200 -26.83 -17.60 10.03
C GLU A 200 -27.81 -17.58 11.20
N VAL A 201 -27.36 -17.09 12.34
CA VAL A 201 -28.17 -16.93 13.55
C VAL A 201 -28.10 -15.48 14.00
N ILE A 202 -29.20 -14.77 13.94
CA ILE A 202 -29.32 -13.37 14.32
C ILE A 202 -29.99 -13.30 15.69
N THR A 203 -29.34 -12.67 16.65
CA THR A 203 -29.90 -12.40 17.98
C THR A 203 -30.04 -10.90 18.19
N GLN A 204 -31.25 -10.43 18.35
CA GLN A 204 -31.60 -9.02 18.58
C GLN A 204 -32.66 -8.91 19.70
N ASN A 205 -32.41 -8.08 20.71
CA ASN A 205 -33.33 -7.86 21.84
C ASN A 205 -33.75 -9.15 22.55
N GLY A 206 -32.91 -10.19 22.53
CA GLY A 206 -33.21 -11.50 23.15
C GLY A 206 -34.06 -12.44 22.27
N GLU A 207 -34.45 -12.01 21.08
CA GLU A 207 -35.09 -12.86 20.07
C GLU A 207 -34.05 -13.38 19.09
N THR A 208 -34.24 -14.62 18.60
CA THR A 208 -33.33 -15.29 17.70
C THR A 208 -34.03 -15.70 16.41
N THR A 209 -33.46 -15.29 15.27
CA THR A 209 -33.87 -15.72 13.94
C THR A 209 -32.77 -16.59 13.35
N THR A 210 -33.12 -17.67 12.66
CA THR A 210 -32.14 -18.59 12.05
C THR A 210 -32.45 -18.80 10.58
N TYR A 211 -31.45 -18.64 9.75
CA TYR A 211 -31.45 -19.03 8.32
C TYR A 211 -30.49 -20.19 8.15
N ASP A 212 -31.02 -21.33 7.65
CA ASP A 212 -30.28 -22.59 7.55
C ASP A 212 -30.34 -23.10 6.11
N SER A 213 -29.19 -23.29 5.47
CA SER A 213 -29.11 -23.73 4.09
C SER A 213 -29.59 -25.17 3.84
N GLU A 214 -29.74 -25.97 4.91
CA GLU A 214 -30.32 -27.31 4.82
C GLU A 214 -31.88 -27.28 4.80
N ASN A 215 -32.49 -26.13 5.11
CA ASN A 215 -33.92 -25.92 5.05
C ASN A 215 -34.33 -25.38 3.67
N GLU A 216 -34.88 -26.23 2.80
CA GLU A 216 -35.30 -25.85 1.45
C GLU A 216 -36.36 -24.73 1.44
N ASP A 217 -37.20 -24.64 2.47
CA ASP A 217 -38.23 -23.59 2.60
C ASP A 217 -37.62 -22.19 2.81
N GLN A 218 -36.35 -22.09 3.23
CA GLN A 218 -35.63 -20.84 3.49
C GLN A 218 -34.65 -20.46 2.37
N ALA A 219 -34.66 -21.14 1.22
CA ALA A 219 -33.66 -20.97 0.17
C ALA A 219 -33.55 -19.51 -0.35
N GLU A 220 -34.68 -18.78 -0.45
CA GLU A 220 -34.69 -17.37 -0.86
C GLU A 220 -34.08 -16.48 0.23
N ASP A 221 -34.45 -16.68 1.49
CA ASP A 221 -33.94 -15.92 2.62
C ASP A 221 -32.45 -16.16 2.83
N VAL A 222 -32.00 -17.43 2.77
CA VAL A 222 -30.57 -17.80 2.83
C VAL A 222 -29.77 -17.12 1.70
N ALA A 223 -30.32 -17.05 0.49
CA ALA A 223 -29.65 -16.36 -0.61
C ALA A 223 -29.58 -14.84 -0.38
N ALA A 224 -30.62 -14.24 0.22
CA ALA A 224 -30.65 -12.81 0.54
C ALA A 224 -29.60 -12.46 1.59
N VAL A 225 -29.58 -13.15 2.74
CA VAL A 225 -28.60 -12.88 3.82
C VAL A 225 -27.16 -13.19 3.37
N ALA A 226 -26.97 -14.24 2.57
CA ALA A 226 -25.67 -14.54 1.96
C ALA A 226 -25.18 -13.42 1.03
N GLY A 227 -26.10 -12.73 0.34
CA GLY A 227 -25.82 -11.55 -0.47
C GLY A 227 -25.34 -10.37 0.39
N GLY A 228 -26.02 -10.12 1.52
CA GLY A 228 -25.61 -9.12 2.51
C GLY A 228 -24.23 -9.41 3.09
N LEU A 229 -24.03 -10.63 3.59
CA LEU A 229 -22.73 -11.08 4.13
C LEU A 229 -21.60 -10.96 3.08
N GLY A 230 -21.88 -11.32 1.82
CA GLY A 230 -20.89 -11.24 0.74
C GLY A 230 -20.53 -9.82 0.29
N ALA A 231 -21.33 -8.82 0.67
CA ALA A 231 -21.11 -7.42 0.34
C ALA A 231 -20.24 -6.68 1.37
N VAL A 232 -20.01 -7.27 2.54
CA VAL A 232 -19.23 -6.65 3.63
C VAL A 232 -17.79 -6.38 3.19
N LYS A 233 -17.30 -5.18 3.53
CA LYS A 233 -15.90 -4.77 3.37
C LYS A 233 -15.44 -4.05 4.63
N LEU A 234 -14.45 -4.59 5.30
CA LEU A 234 -13.82 -3.98 6.47
C LEU A 234 -12.67 -3.07 6.01
N SER A 235 -12.98 -1.91 5.48
CA SER A 235 -11.99 -0.98 4.91
C SER A 235 -11.95 0.39 5.57
N GLU A 236 -12.97 0.74 6.34
CA GLU A 236 -13.06 2.02 7.04
C GLU A 236 -13.29 1.75 8.53
N ALA A 237 -12.37 2.20 9.38
CA ALA A 237 -12.46 2.09 10.81
C ALA A 237 -12.90 3.41 11.43
N ALA A 238 -13.90 3.35 12.31
CA ALA A 238 -14.28 4.45 13.18
C ALA A 238 -13.43 4.52 14.44
N ASP A 239 -12.92 3.37 14.88
CA ASP A 239 -12.04 3.21 16.04
C ASP A 239 -11.17 1.97 15.80
N TYR A 240 -9.88 2.07 16.11
CA TYR A 240 -8.93 0.97 15.88
C TYR A 240 -8.71 0.08 17.11
N SER A 241 -9.10 0.56 18.32
CA SER A 241 -8.75 -0.11 19.58
C SER A 241 -9.75 0.17 20.68
N VAL A 242 -11.06 0.09 20.35
CA VAL A 242 -12.14 0.48 21.26
C VAL A 242 -12.05 -0.19 22.63
N ASP A 243 -12.15 0.58 23.69
CA ASP A 243 -12.28 0.08 25.05
C ASP A 243 -13.68 -0.46 25.36
N ASP A 244 -13.77 -1.45 26.27
CA ASP A 244 -15.08 -2.01 26.69
C ASP A 244 -16.05 -0.95 27.23
N ALA A 245 -15.51 0.10 27.86
CA ALA A 245 -16.30 1.19 28.40
C ALA A 245 -16.96 2.05 27.32
N ASP A 246 -16.35 2.10 26.12
CA ASP A 246 -16.77 2.96 25.01
C ASP A 246 -17.69 2.24 24.00
N LEU A 247 -17.83 0.91 24.11
CA LEU A 247 -18.69 0.11 23.23
C LEU A 247 -20.15 0.60 23.20
N ALA A 248 -20.66 1.11 24.33
CA ALA A 248 -22.02 1.65 24.41
C ALA A 248 -22.21 2.90 23.53
N GLY A 249 -21.14 3.69 23.30
CA GLY A 249 -21.18 4.84 22.41
C GLY A 249 -21.40 4.46 20.95
N TYR A 250 -20.99 3.27 20.55
CA TYR A 250 -21.19 2.68 19.23
C TYR A 250 -22.44 1.79 19.14
N GLY A 251 -23.17 1.58 20.27
CA GLY A 251 -24.26 0.61 20.36
C GLY A 251 -23.78 -0.85 20.24
N LEU A 252 -22.50 -1.10 20.53
CA LEU A 252 -21.84 -2.41 20.43
C LEU A 252 -21.71 -3.13 21.77
N ASP A 253 -22.21 -2.54 22.87
CA ASP A 253 -22.29 -3.23 24.16
C ASP A 253 -23.22 -4.46 24.10
N ALA A 254 -23.03 -5.41 25.01
CA ALA A 254 -23.73 -6.69 25.01
C ALA A 254 -25.27 -6.60 25.10
N THR A 255 -25.82 -5.47 25.52
CA THR A 255 -27.27 -5.27 25.69
C THR A 255 -27.92 -4.58 24.48
N SER A 256 -27.14 -3.84 23.69
CA SER A 256 -27.63 -3.01 22.58
C SER A 256 -27.37 -3.60 21.21
N ARG A 257 -26.25 -4.31 21.07
CA ARG A 257 -25.82 -4.84 19.77
C ARG A 257 -26.71 -5.95 19.22
N ILE A 258 -26.77 -6.05 17.91
CA ILE A 258 -27.27 -7.23 17.20
C ILE A 258 -26.09 -8.17 17.03
N THR A 259 -26.27 -9.45 17.38
CA THR A 259 -25.24 -10.49 17.18
C THR A 259 -25.63 -11.36 16.00
N VAL A 260 -24.76 -11.50 15.03
CA VAL A 260 -24.92 -12.33 13.82
C VAL A 260 -23.83 -13.40 13.84
N GLU A 261 -24.20 -14.63 14.18
CA GLU A 261 -23.32 -15.79 14.17
C GLU A 261 -23.44 -16.51 12.83
N VAL A 262 -22.34 -16.68 12.13
CA VAL A 262 -22.32 -17.22 10.76
C VAL A 262 -21.47 -18.48 10.73
N THR A 263 -22.05 -19.57 10.18
CA THR A 263 -21.32 -20.80 9.82
C THR A 263 -21.23 -20.90 8.31
N TYR A 264 -20.03 -21.07 7.78
CA TYR A 264 -19.75 -21.15 6.34
C TYR A 264 -18.66 -22.17 6.06
N THR A 265 -18.59 -22.69 4.84
CA THR A 265 -17.53 -23.61 4.42
C THR A 265 -16.39 -22.84 3.75
N SER A 266 -15.16 -23.09 4.20
CA SER A 266 -13.92 -22.65 3.57
C SER A 266 -12.91 -23.79 3.59
N ASP A 267 -12.24 -24.04 2.45
CA ASP A 267 -11.27 -25.13 2.30
C ASP A 267 -11.81 -26.51 2.71
N ASP A 268 -13.07 -26.78 2.36
CA ASP A 268 -13.84 -27.99 2.69
C ASP A 268 -14.09 -28.23 4.20
N GLU A 269 -13.86 -27.20 5.04
CA GLU A 269 -14.14 -27.25 6.48
C GLU A 269 -15.17 -26.18 6.87
N ASP A 270 -16.01 -26.49 7.86
CA ASP A 270 -16.95 -25.52 8.42
C ASP A 270 -16.20 -24.55 9.35
N GLN A 271 -16.36 -23.27 9.07
CA GLN A 271 -15.81 -22.16 9.83
C GLN A 271 -16.93 -21.36 10.45
N THR A 272 -16.61 -20.64 11.52
CA THR A 272 -17.57 -19.73 12.18
C THR A 272 -16.99 -18.34 12.28
N MET A 273 -17.84 -17.33 12.18
CA MET A 273 -17.52 -15.96 12.55
C MET A 273 -18.72 -15.31 13.22
N THR A 274 -18.48 -14.24 13.95
CA THR A 274 -19.52 -13.41 14.57
C THR A 274 -19.35 -11.97 14.11
N LEU A 275 -20.43 -11.36 13.65
CA LEU A 275 -20.54 -9.92 13.48
C LEU A 275 -21.39 -9.34 14.62
N TYR A 276 -20.94 -8.22 15.16
CA TYR A 276 -21.70 -7.39 16.07
C TYR A 276 -22.09 -6.12 15.33
N ILE A 277 -23.39 -5.89 15.15
CA ILE A 277 -23.92 -4.71 14.49
C ILE A 277 -24.47 -3.77 15.55
N GLY A 278 -23.91 -2.57 15.61
CA GLY A 278 -24.24 -1.51 16.55
C GLY A 278 -25.22 -0.47 16.01
N GLY A 279 -25.10 0.75 16.52
CA GLY A 279 -25.92 1.91 16.13
C GLY A 279 -25.53 2.50 14.78
N GLU A 280 -26.36 3.44 14.31
CA GLU A 280 -26.07 4.25 13.11
C GLU A 280 -25.11 5.41 13.46
N ASN A 281 -24.22 5.76 12.52
CA ASN A 281 -23.30 6.89 12.64
C ASN A 281 -23.95 8.25 12.27
N GLY A 282 -25.22 8.24 11.82
CA GLY A 282 -25.94 9.41 11.33
C GLY A 282 -25.58 9.85 9.90
N SER A 283 -24.72 9.11 9.21
CA SER A 283 -24.30 9.36 7.82
C SER A 283 -24.71 8.25 6.85
N GLY A 284 -25.49 7.27 7.31
CA GLY A 284 -25.98 6.15 6.51
C GLY A 284 -25.17 4.86 6.68
N ASP A 285 -24.28 4.82 7.67
CA ASP A 285 -23.53 3.63 8.04
C ASP A 285 -23.84 3.19 9.46
N ARG A 286 -23.53 1.95 9.77
CA ARG A 286 -23.59 1.39 11.12
C ARG A 286 -22.21 0.97 11.60
N TYR A 287 -22.03 1.02 12.90
CA TYR A 287 -20.84 0.52 13.57
C TYR A 287 -20.87 -1.01 13.61
N VAL A 288 -19.77 -1.65 13.21
CA VAL A 288 -19.68 -3.12 13.18
C VAL A 288 -18.34 -3.56 13.75
N MET A 289 -18.36 -4.65 14.52
CA MET A 289 -17.16 -5.38 14.97
C MET A 289 -17.24 -6.83 14.53
N MET A 290 -16.08 -7.49 14.38
CA MET A 290 -16.01 -8.90 13.99
C MET A 290 -15.22 -9.72 15.03
N ASN A 291 -15.81 -10.84 15.44
CA ASN A 291 -15.18 -11.78 16.39
C ASN A 291 -14.69 -11.08 17.68
N ASP A 292 -13.45 -11.33 18.07
CA ASP A 292 -12.79 -10.71 19.23
C ASP A 292 -11.97 -9.46 18.84
N SER A 293 -12.18 -8.92 17.63
CA SER A 293 -11.51 -7.69 17.18
C SER A 293 -11.92 -6.49 18.06
N ARG A 294 -10.95 -5.57 18.21
CA ARG A 294 -11.18 -4.29 18.89
C ARG A 294 -11.38 -3.14 17.89
N ILE A 295 -11.42 -3.44 16.59
CA ILE A 295 -11.64 -2.45 15.55
C ILE A 295 -13.15 -2.28 15.34
N VAL A 296 -13.61 -1.04 15.42
CA VAL A 296 -14.99 -0.66 15.05
C VAL A 296 -14.98 -0.18 13.61
N TYR A 297 -15.66 -0.90 12.74
CA TYR A 297 -15.80 -0.56 11.31
C TYR A 297 -17.07 0.21 11.02
N LEU A 298 -17.08 0.92 9.89
CA LEU A 298 -18.26 1.50 9.29
C LEU A 298 -18.69 0.67 8.09
N ILE A 299 -19.95 0.21 8.11
CA ILE A 299 -20.57 -0.55 7.02
C ILE A 299 -21.92 0.10 6.73
N SER A 300 -22.26 0.28 5.44
CA SER A 300 -23.50 0.93 5.07
C SER A 300 -24.72 0.25 5.69
N ASP A 301 -25.69 1.06 6.12
CA ASP A 301 -26.94 0.57 6.70
C ASP A 301 -27.67 -0.38 5.74
N GLU A 302 -27.61 -0.14 4.43
CA GLU A 302 -28.17 -1.04 3.41
C GLU A 302 -27.55 -2.44 3.48
N ILE A 303 -26.22 -2.56 3.62
CA ILE A 303 -25.57 -3.88 3.75
C ILE A 303 -25.98 -4.54 5.06
N CYS A 304 -26.02 -3.78 6.17
CA CYS A 304 -26.46 -4.31 7.46
C CYS A 304 -27.92 -4.81 7.40
N ASN A 305 -28.82 -4.06 6.74
CA ASN A 305 -30.21 -4.47 6.56
C ASN A 305 -30.33 -5.73 5.70
N ASN A 306 -29.50 -5.87 4.65
CA ASN A 306 -29.46 -7.10 3.84
C ASN A 306 -28.96 -8.31 4.65
N ILE A 307 -27.97 -8.14 5.53
CA ILE A 307 -27.53 -9.18 6.48
C ILE A 307 -28.70 -9.60 7.39
N LEU A 308 -29.46 -8.63 7.89
CA LEU A 308 -30.59 -8.85 8.81
C LEU A 308 -31.89 -9.32 8.12
N ASN A 309 -31.90 -9.42 6.78
CA ASN A 309 -33.08 -9.71 5.95
C ASN A 309 -34.26 -8.75 6.22
N GLN A 310 -33.96 -7.41 6.27
CA GLN A 310 -34.90 -6.34 6.59
C GLN A 310 -35.09 -5.38 5.41
#